data_de9351d4203994248e7c96e764590677
#
_entry.id   de9351d4203994248e7c96e764590677
#
_cell.length_a   1.000
_cell.length_b   1.000
_cell.length_c   1.000
_cell.angle_alpha   90.00
_cell.angle_beta   90.00
_cell.angle_gamma   90.00
#
_symmetry.space_group_name_H-M   'P 1'
#
loop_
_entity.id
_entity.type
_entity.pdbx_description
1 polymer ?
#
loop_
_entity_poly.entity_id
_entity_poly.type
_entity_poly.pdbx_seq_one_letter_code
_entity_poly.pdbx_strand_id
1 'polypeptide(L)'
;MGPDDEPTRLTSFDMFTYIYGGRVAAAANAWDGVDAYFHNGGQVVYFQRMVDGGTEATADPSPVTGNTGDTARVKHPGAYGNDVTLDVVTTPGSSGLASKGKKSLGPEVAQSSFLTYDASPLAASGGLMATVKLAGTIVATSTPFTTNGELSDWLNAGLWIDPDFADTSGPAQVGTVAFTGGSDGNLPCTNVVSLTDALGHLSKELGPGQLSAPGKTDVNMHGALLAAAEATNRVALLDTGLGDDMSTCMAKAAALRGAAQDRYGSLWAPWADIPGIAGGTTRKVPWSPIQPPCALRMIAAVTLTKRSPDCGVRHSG
;
A
#
# COMPACT_ATOMS: atom_id res chain seq x y z
N MET A 1 -3.45 -5.79 1.91
CA MET A 1 -2.35 -5.45 2.83
C MET A 1 -1.93 -4.00 2.61
N GLY A 2 -0.99 -3.49 3.40
CA GLY A 2 -0.46 -2.13 3.30
C GLY A 2 -1.20 -1.08 4.14
N PRO A 3 -0.57 0.12 4.31
CA PRO A 3 -1.08 1.20 5.15
C PRO A 3 -2.48 1.68 4.77
N ASP A 4 -3.29 2.00 5.77
CA ASP A 4 -4.63 2.57 5.63
C ASP A 4 -4.83 3.83 6.50
N ASP A 5 -3.87 4.15 7.34
CA ASP A 5 -3.83 5.30 8.23
C ASP A 5 -3.10 6.51 7.64
N GLU A 6 -2.24 6.30 6.64
CA GLU A 6 -1.53 7.39 5.97
C GLU A 6 -1.35 7.16 4.46
N PRO A 7 -1.29 8.25 3.66
CA PRO A 7 -1.09 8.15 2.22
C PRO A 7 0.33 7.71 1.87
N THR A 8 0.45 6.63 1.16
CA THR A 8 1.75 6.13 0.69
C THR A 8 2.15 6.78 -0.63
N ARG A 9 3.32 7.40 -0.68
CA ARG A 9 3.88 7.96 -1.91
C ARG A 9 4.52 6.86 -2.74
N LEU A 10 3.98 6.61 -3.92
CA LEU A 10 4.43 5.59 -4.87
C LEU A 10 5.10 6.25 -6.07
N THR A 11 6.19 5.67 -6.54
CA THR A 11 6.96 6.14 -7.72
C THR A 11 7.05 5.07 -8.81
N SER A 12 6.56 3.87 -8.54
CA SER A 12 6.49 2.79 -9.51
C SER A 12 5.35 1.82 -9.17
N PHE A 13 4.93 1.05 -10.17
CA PHE A 13 3.95 -0.01 -9.97
C PHE A 13 4.53 -1.17 -9.13
N ASP A 14 5.81 -1.47 -9.26
CA ASP A 14 6.48 -2.49 -8.45
C ASP A 14 6.46 -2.12 -6.96
N MET A 15 6.67 -0.84 -6.63
CA MET A 15 6.54 -0.34 -5.26
C MET A 15 5.11 -0.53 -4.73
N PHE A 16 4.10 -0.28 -5.56
CA PHE A 16 2.71 -0.52 -5.20
C PHE A 16 2.44 -2.00 -4.89
N THR A 17 2.87 -2.90 -5.78
CA THR A 17 2.66 -4.35 -5.59
C THR A 17 3.44 -4.90 -4.40
N TYR A 18 4.61 -4.35 -4.11
CA TYR A 18 5.39 -4.71 -2.93
C TYR A 18 4.66 -4.35 -1.62
N ILE A 19 4.05 -3.16 -1.55
CA ILE A 19 3.40 -2.66 -0.32
C ILE A 19 1.98 -3.21 -0.19
N TYR A 20 1.18 -3.18 -1.27
CA TYR A 20 -0.25 -3.49 -1.25
C TYR A 20 -0.60 -4.87 -1.79
N GLY A 21 0.37 -5.57 -2.38
CA GLY A 21 0.21 -6.92 -2.89
C GLY A 21 -0.34 -7.04 -4.29
N GLY A 22 -0.66 -8.28 -4.64
CA GLY A 22 -1.18 -8.65 -5.94
C GLY A 22 -2.64 -8.21 -6.16
N ARG A 23 -3.11 -8.43 -7.39
CA ARG A 23 -4.48 -8.12 -7.80
C ARG A 23 -5.51 -9.02 -7.12
N VAL A 24 -6.40 -8.43 -6.34
CA VAL A 24 -7.57 -9.10 -5.75
C VAL A 24 -8.80 -8.73 -6.56
N ALA A 25 -9.59 -9.73 -6.98
CA ALA A 25 -10.73 -9.52 -7.88
C ALA A 25 -11.75 -8.51 -7.32
N ALA A 26 -12.06 -8.56 -6.02
CA ALA A 26 -13.01 -7.66 -5.38
C ALA A 26 -12.51 -6.21 -5.25
N ALA A 27 -11.19 -5.96 -5.37
CA ALA A 27 -10.56 -4.64 -5.32
C ALA A 27 -9.78 -4.32 -6.61
N ALA A 28 -10.09 -5.01 -7.71
CA ALA A 28 -9.34 -4.96 -8.95
C ALA A 28 -9.18 -3.56 -9.53
N ASN A 29 -10.21 -2.71 -9.44
CA ASN A 29 -10.19 -1.38 -10.03
C ASN A 29 -9.08 -0.48 -9.50
N ALA A 30 -8.75 -0.58 -8.21
CA ALA A 30 -7.64 0.18 -7.62
C ALA A 30 -6.29 -0.31 -8.17
N TRP A 31 -6.08 -1.63 -8.20
CA TRP A 31 -4.87 -2.25 -8.73
C TRP A 31 -4.69 -1.94 -10.22
N ASP A 32 -5.75 -2.19 -11.01
CA ASP A 32 -5.77 -1.91 -12.45
C ASP A 32 -5.59 -0.43 -12.75
N GLY A 33 -6.11 0.45 -11.88
CA GLY A 33 -5.96 1.89 -12.01
C GLY A 33 -4.53 2.36 -11.79
N VAL A 34 -3.86 1.88 -10.76
CA VAL A 34 -2.44 2.21 -10.48
C VAL A 34 -1.53 1.64 -11.57
N ASP A 35 -1.79 0.40 -12.02
CA ASP A 35 -1.10 -0.23 -13.15
C ASP A 35 -1.22 0.65 -14.41
N ALA A 36 -2.44 1.00 -14.81
CA ALA A 36 -2.70 1.84 -15.97
C ALA A 36 -2.06 3.23 -15.86
N TYR A 37 -2.06 3.83 -14.65
CA TYR A 37 -1.42 5.13 -14.43
C TYR A 37 0.09 5.09 -14.72
N PHE A 38 0.81 4.13 -14.16
CA PHE A 38 2.25 4.02 -14.38
C PHE A 38 2.59 3.61 -15.82
N HIS A 39 1.81 2.71 -16.43
CA HIS A 39 1.98 2.33 -17.85
C HIS A 39 1.76 3.50 -18.81
N ASN A 40 0.92 4.47 -18.46
CA ASN A 40 0.71 5.70 -19.24
C ASN A 40 1.71 6.82 -18.91
N GLY A 41 2.82 6.51 -18.22
CA GLY A 41 3.90 7.46 -17.94
C GLY A 41 3.68 8.29 -16.67
N GLY A 42 2.77 7.89 -15.80
CA GLY A 42 2.62 8.48 -14.47
C GLY A 42 3.89 8.31 -13.64
N GLN A 43 4.28 9.35 -12.88
CA GLN A 43 5.55 9.35 -12.16
C GLN A 43 5.38 9.22 -10.64
N VAL A 44 4.35 9.84 -10.08
CA VAL A 44 4.11 9.86 -8.64
C VAL A 44 2.62 9.79 -8.36
N VAL A 45 2.24 8.83 -7.53
CA VAL A 45 0.89 8.71 -6.97
C VAL A 45 0.97 8.65 -5.45
N TYR A 46 0.06 9.33 -4.75
CA TYR A 46 -0.20 9.11 -3.35
C TYR A 46 -1.38 8.17 -3.23
N PHE A 47 -1.16 6.99 -2.75
CA PHE A 47 -2.19 5.97 -2.60
C PHE A 47 -2.65 5.89 -1.16
N GLN A 48 -3.97 5.97 -0.95
CA GLN A 48 -4.61 5.75 0.34
C GLN A 48 -5.52 4.54 0.23
N ARG A 49 -5.29 3.55 1.08
CA ARG A 49 -6.15 2.37 1.16
C ARG A 49 -7.42 2.72 1.91
N MET A 50 -8.56 2.25 1.40
CA MET A 50 -9.87 2.36 2.04
C MET A 50 -10.23 1.00 2.66
N VAL A 51 -10.58 1.00 3.95
CA VAL A 51 -11.00 -0.20 4.70
C VAL A 51 -12.40 0.02 5.24
N ASP A 52 -13.25 -1.01 5.18
CA ASP A 52 -14.62 -0.99 5.69
C ASP A 52 -14.86 -2.21 6.58
N GLY A 53 -14.72 -2.04 7.89
CA GLY A 53 -14.93 -3.09 8.87
C GLY A 53 -13.87 -4.20 8.89
N GLY A 54 -12.70 -3.96 8.33
CA GLY A 54 -11.56 -4.87 8.40
C GLY A 54 -11.00 -4.96 9.83
N THR A 55 -10.40 -6.08 10.17
CA THR A 55 -9.75 -6.32 11.47
C THR A 55 -8.28 -6.67 11.30
N GLU A 56 -7.47 -6.24 12.24
CA GLU A 56 -6.07 -6.62 12.35
C GLU A 56 -5.96 -8.05 12.88
N ALA A 57 -4.99 -8.80 12.39
CA ALA A 57 -4.67 -10.10 12.98
C ALA A 57 -3.87 -9.87 14.28
N THR A 58 -4.18 -10.64 15.29
CA THR A 58 -3.55 -10.56 16.62
C THR A 58 -2.89 -11.86 17.00
N ALA A 59 -1.93 -11.81 17.92
CA ALA A 59 -1.26 -12.97 18.48
C ALA A 59 -0.84 -12.74 19.94
N ASP A 60 -0.66 -13.85 20.65
CA ASP A 60 0.04 -13.89 21.92
C ASP A 60 1.54 -14.11 21.64
N PRO A 61 2.42 -13.13 21.90
CA PRO A 61 3.85 -13.23 21.66
C PRO A 61 4.61 -13.94 22.79
N SER A 62 3.93 -14.47 23.81
CA SER A 62 4.57 -15.16 24.96
C SER A 62 5.59 -16.25 24.56
N PRO A 63 5.46 -16.98 23.42
CA PRO A 63 6.49 -17.91 22.98
C PRO A 63 7.86 -17.27 22.70
N VAL A 64 7.89 -15.96 22.41
CA VAL A 64 9.14 -15.22 22.10
C VAL A 64 9.51 -14.19 23.15
N THR A 65 8.56 -13.72 23.96
CA THR A 65 8.81 -12.76 25.05
C THR A 65 8.96 -13.42 26.42
N GLY A 66 8.40 -14.62 26.60
CA GLY A 66 8.34 -15.30 27.90
C GLY A 66 7.30 -14.71 28.85
N ASN A 67 6.57 -13.68 28.46
CA ASN A 67 5.64 -12.96 29.31
C ASN A 67 4.19 -13.30 28.95
N THR A 68 3.39 -13.66 29.94
CA THR A 68 1.94 -13.82 29.78
C THR A 68 1.25 -12.46 29.85
N GLY A 69 0.37 -12.18 28.89
CA GLY A 69 -0.37 -10.92 28.82
C GLY A 69 0.20 -9.91 27.83
N ASP A 70 1.37 -10.17 27.25
CA ASP A 70 1.84 -9.46 26.08
C ASP A 70 0.87 -9.68 24.90
N THR A 71 0.74 -8.68 24.04
CA THR A 71 -0.02 -8.79 22.81
C THR A 71 0.80 -8.27 21.64
N ALA A 72 0.50 -8.78 20.47
CA ALA A 72 1.04 -8.26 19.22
C ALA A 72 -0.05 -8.29 18.17
N ARG A 73 -0.04 -7.31 17.26
CA ARG A 73 -0.98 -7.24 16.14
C ARG A 73 -0.25 -6.91 14.84
N VAL A 74 -0.83 -7.33 13.74
CA VAL A 74 -0.39 -6.86 12.43
C VAL A 74 -0.83 -5.42 12.25
N LYS A 75 0.07 -4.51 11.83
CA LYS A 75 -0.15 -3.05 11.82
C LYS A 75 -1.39 -2.58 11.06
N HIS A 76 -1.84 -3.34 10.07
CA HIS A 76 -2.95 -2.92 9.22
C HIS A 76 -3.98 -4.04 9.06
N PRO A 77 -5.28 -3.72 9.00
CA PRO A 77 -6.35 -4.70 8.83
C PRO A 77 -6.19 -5.51 7.54
N GLY A 78 -6.59 -6.77 7.57
CA GLY A 78 -6.64 -7.61 6.38
C GLY A 78 -6.45 -9.10 6.66
N ALA A 79 -7.08 -9.92 5.84
CA ALA A 79 -6.96 -11.38 5.93
C ALA A 79 -5.51 -11.88 5.76
N TYR A 80 -4.65 -11.10 5.07
CA TYR A 80 -3.23 -11.40 4.91
C TYR A 80 -2.50 -11.48 6.26
N GLY A 81 -3.01 -10.82 7.30
CA GLY A 81 -2.45 -10.87 8.64
C GLY A 81 -2.43 -12.28 9.23
N ASN A 82 -3.34 -13.16 8.79
CA ASN A 82 -3.37 -14.55 9.22
C ASN A 82 -2.23 -15.39 8.62
N ASP A 83 -1.58 -14.89 7.57
CA ASP A 83 -0.42 -15.53 6.94
C ASP A 83 0.92 -14.98 7.47
N VAL A 84 0.85 -14.04 8.44
CA VAL A 84 2.03 -13.47 9.08
C VAL A 84 2.50 -14.39 10.20
N THR A 85 3.80 -14.64 10.27
CA THR A 85 4.47 -15.32 11.37
C THR A 85 5.72 -14.57 11.78
N LEU A 86 5.97 -14.54 13.10
CA LEU A 86 7.20 -14.04 13.69
C LEU A 86 7.99 -15.23 14.23
N ASP A 87 9.17 -15.48 13.68
CA ASP A 87 10.10 -16.50 14.17
C ASP A 87 11.30 -15.84 14.83
N VAL A 88 11.62 -16.28 16.04
CA VAL A 88 12.84 -15.90 16.76
C VAL A 88 13.72 -17.13 16.91
N VAL A 89 14.93 -17.05 16.42
CA VAL A 89 15.90 -18.15 16.43
C VAL A 89 17.25 -17.71 17.02
N THR A 90 18.03 -18.65 17.53
CA THR A 90 19.42 -18.36 17.91
C THR A 90 20.25 -18.09 16.67
N THR A 91 21.02 -17.02 16.70
CA THR A 91 22.09 -16.86 15.68
C THR A 91 23.11 -17.98 15.88
N PRO A 92 23.54 -18.68 14.82
CA PRO A 92 24.67 -19.59 14.94
C PRO A 92 25.86 -18.78 15.47
N GLY A 93 26.31 -19.09 16.68
CA GLY A 93 27.56 -18.52 17.17
C GLY A 93 28.62 -18.81 16.12
N SER A 94 29.34 -17.80 15.67
CA SER A 94 30.46 -17.99 14.76
C SER A 94 31.54 -18.76 15.55
N SER A 95 31.43 -20.07 15.55
CA SER A 95 32.55 -20.92 15.97
C SER A 95 33.67 -20.62 14.98
N GLY A 96 34.66 -19.88 15.45
CA GLY A 96 35.73 -19.27 14.70
C GLY A 96 36.29 -20.12 13.56
N LEU A 97 35.83 -19.86 12.37
CA LEU A 97 36.61 -20.14 11.16
C LEU A 97 37.55 -18.95 10.97
N ALA A 98 38.74 -19.06 11.50
CA ALA A 98 39.85 -18.18 11.21
C ALA A 98 39.98 -18.06 9.70
N SER A 99 39.65 -16.89 9.16
CA SER A 99 39.85 -16.55 7.77
C SER A 99 41.34 -16.60 7.46
N LYS A 100 41.82 -17.69 6.85
CA LYS A 100 43.04 -17.66 6.04
C LYS A 100 42.64 -17.34 4.60
N GLY A 101 43.04 -16.20 4.13
CA GLY A 101 43.15 -15.94 2.72
C GLY A 101 42.47 -14.68 2.19
N LYS A 102 43.18 -13.55 2.27
CA LYS A 102 43.01 -12.44 1.34
C LYS A 102 43.15 -12.96 -0.09
N LYS A 103 42.10 -12.90 -0.89
CA LYS A 103 42.20 -12.78 -2.34
C LYS A 103 41.45 -11.52 -2.76
N SER A 104 42.25 -10.52 -3.11
CA SER A 104 41.79 -9.34 -3.80
C SER A 104 41.18 -9.75 -5.12
N LEU A 105 39.92 -9.50 -5.32
CA LEU A 105 39.29 -9.48 -6.63
C LEU A 105 39.01 -8.02 -6.97
N GLY A 106 39.52 -7.63 -8.14
CA GLY A 106 39.53 -6.28 -8.66
C GLY A 106 38.17 -5.65 -8.89
N PRO A 107 38.14 -4.38 -9.30
CA PRO A 107 36.95 -3.57 -9.34
C PRO A 107 36.19 -3.81 -10.63
N GLU A 108 35.09 -4.56 -10.58
CA GLU A 108 34.05 -4.42 -11.60
C GLU A 108 32.71 -4.95 -11.12
N VAL A 109 31.69 -4.17 -11.47
CA VAL A 109 30.25 -4.34 -11.38
C VAL A 109 29.61 -3.78 -10.11
N ALA A 110 29.49 -2.45 -10.11
CA ALA A 110 28.40 -1.77 -9.47
C ALA A 110 27.13 -1.95 -10.32
N GLN A 111 26.18 -2.75 -9.85
CA GLN A 111 24.73 -2.56 -10.07
C GLN A 111 23.95 -3.75 -9.50
N SER A 112 23.43 -3.55 -8.33
CA SER A 112 22.09 -3.83 -7.82
C SER A 112 22.12 -3.64 -6.31
N SER A 113 21.87 -2.41 -5.90
CA SER A 113 21.75 -2.02 -4.50
C SER A 113 20.34 -2.31 -3.98
N PHE A 114 19.93 -3.58 -4.04
CA PHE A 114 18.83 -4.10 -3.23
C PHE A 114 19.30 -5.45 -2.68
N LEU A 115 19.44 -5.50 -1.35
CA LEU A 115 19.97 -6.60 -0.57
C LEU A 115 21.52 -6.64 -0.50
N THR A 116 22.14 -5.56 -0.02
CA THR A 116 23.39 -5.74 0.69
C THR A 116 23.07 -6.41 2.03
N TYR A 117 23.15 -7.74 2.04
CA TYR A 117 23.40 -8.47 3.26
C TYR A 117 24.76 -8.01 3.76
N ASP A 118 24.76 -7.03 4.67
CA ASP A 118 25.98 -6.62 5.35
C ASP A 118 26.34 -7.74 6.31
N ALA A 119 27.21 -8.65 5.85
CA ALA A 119 27.82 -9.65 6.67
C ALA A 119 28.93 -9.00 7.52
N SER A 120 28.56 -8.01 8.35
CA SER A 120 29.43 -7.55 9.41
C SER A 120 29.76 -8.73 10.32
N PRO A 121 31.04 -8.98 10.67
CA PRO A 121 31.39 -10.09 11.53
C PRO A 121 30.76 -9.86 12.90
N LEU A 122 29.71 -10.62 13.16
CA LEU A 122 29.02 -10.65 14.45
C LEU A 122 29.99 -11.04 15.53
N ALA A 123 30.11 -10.19 16.54
CA ALA A 123 30.77 -10.50 17.79
C ALA A 123 30.18 -11.81 18.36
N ALA A 124 31.06 -12.65 18.91
CA ALA A 124 30.73 -13.97 19.44
C ALA A 124 29.98 -13.87 20.79
N SER A 125 28.75 -13.41 20.76
CA SER A 125 27.76 -13.64 21.80
C SER A 125 26.51 -14.12 21.11
N GLY A 126 26.07 -15.34 21.40
CA GLY A 126 24.88 -15.91 20.78
C GLY A 126 23.66 -15.06 21.07
N GLY A 127 23.36 -14.12 20.16
CA GLY A 127 22.14 -13.33 20.17
C GLY A 127 21.00 -14.08 19.50
N LEU A 128 19.79 -13.54 19.63
CA LEU A 128 18.62 -13.99 18.90
C LEU A 128 18.46 -13.17 17.62
N MET A 129 17.81 -13.73 16.64
CA MET A 129 17.44 -13.05 15.40
C MET A 129 15.97 -13.32 15.09
N ALA A 130 15.22 -12.27 14.79
CA ALA A 130 13.82 -12.38 14.42
C ALA A 130 13.65 -12.28 12.91
N THR A 131 12.71 -13.05 12.38
CA THR A 131 12.25 -12.98 11.00
C THR A 131 10.74 -12.88 10.96
N VAL A 132 10.22 -11.91 10.20
CA VAL A 132 8.80 -11.85 9.84
C VAL A 132 8.62 -12.53 8.50
N LYS A 133 7.68 -13.45 8.44
CA LYS A 133 7.30 -14.14 7.20
C LYS A 133 5.86 -13.82 6.84
N LEU A 134 5.59 -13.71 5.55
CA LEU A 134 4.27 -13.64 4.98
C LEU A 134 4.07 -14.86 4.06
N ALA A 135 3.08 -15.70 4.36
CA ALA A 135 2.84 -16.95 3.65
C ALA A 135 4.12 -17.79 3.47
N GLY A 136 4.94 -17.88 4.54
CA GLY A 136 6.21 -18.60 4.55
C GLY A 136 7.40 -17.90 3.91
N THR A 137 7.20 -16.77 3.20
CA THR A 137 8.29 -15.98 2.61
C THR A 137 8.79 -14.94 3.59
N ILE A 138 10.11 -14.85 3.80
CA ILE A 138 10.73 -13.86 4.67
C ILE A 138 10.56 -12.46 4.06
N VAL A 139 9.92 -11.55 4.80
CA VAL A 139 9.70 -10.15 4.41
C VAL A 139 10.49 -9.15 5.25
N ALA A 140 10.96 -9.55 6.43
CA ALA A 140 11.85 -8.75 7.26
C ALA A 140 12.73 -9.64 8.13
N THR A 141 13.94 -9.17 8.44
CA THR A 141 14.90 -9.85 9.32
C THR A 141 15.57 -8.80 10.21
N SER A 142 15.67 -9.07 11.50
CA SER A 142 16.31 -8.19 12.47
C SER A 142 17.84 -8.29 12.43
N THR A 143 18.50 -7.29 12.99
CA THR A 143 19.85 -7.48 13.57
C THR A 143 19.75 -8.38 14.82
N PRO A 144 20.85 -8.97 15.28
CA PRO A 144 20.84 -9.74 16.53
C PRO A 144 20.45 -8.89 17.74
N PHE A 145 19.67 -9.48 18.63
CA PHE A 145 19.17 -8.88 19.85
C PHE A 145 19.18 -9.89 21.01
N THR A 146 18.90 -9.44 22.23
CA THR A 146 18.91 -10.26 23.44
C THR A 146 17.70 -10.03 24.34
N THR A 147 17.06 -8.85 24.26
CA THR A 147 15.97 -8.43 25.13
C THR A 147 14.66 -8.25 24.38
N ASN A 148 13.55 -8.31 25.11
CA ASN A 148 12.22 -7.99 24.58
C ASN A 148 12.12 -6.55 24.10
N GLY A 149 12.85 -5.60 24.73
CA GLY A 149 12.89 -4.21 24.31
C GLY A 149 13.49 -4.04 22.94
N GLU A 150 14.65 -4.66 22.66
CA GLU A 150 15.28 -4.63 21.36
C GLU A 150 14.40 -5.26 20.26
N LEU A 151 13.69 -6.35 20.59
CA LEU A 151 12.71 -6.98 19.70
C LEU A 151 11.53 -6.01 19.43
N SER A 152 10.98 -5.40 20.47
CA SER A 152 9.87 -4.43 20.37
C SER A 152 10.26 -3.24 19.53
N ASP A 153 11.43 -2.65 19.75
CA ASP A 153 11.92 -1.50 18.99
C ASP A 153 12.05 -1.82 17.49
N TRP A 154 12.58 -3.01 17.19
CA TRP A 154 12.71 -3.46 15.82
C TRP A 154 11.34 -3.70 15.14
N LEU A 155 10.39 -4.32 15.84
CA LEU A 155 9.03 -4.54 15.34
C LEU A 155 8.30 -3.20 15.11
N ASN A 156 8.43 -2.25 16.06
CA ASN A 156 7.84 -0.92 15.96
C ASN A 156 8.39 -0.13 14.76
N ALA A 157 9.68 -0.23 14.49
CA ALA A 157 10.29 0.40 13.31
C ALA A 157 9.89 -0.28 11.99
N GLY A 158 9.44 -1.52 12.04
CA GLY A 158 9.04 -2.31 10.87
C GLY A 158 7.64 -1.99 10.37
N LEU A 159 7.28 -2.54 9.20
CA LEU A 159 6.00 -2.29 8.52
C LEU A 159 4.91 -3.31 8.87
N TRP A 160 5.21 -4.37 9.64
CA TRP A 160 4.34 -5.55 9.69
C TRP A 160 3.64 -5.76 11.02
N ILE A 161 4.33 -5.58 12.13
CA ILE A 161 3.87 -5.95 13.47
C ILE A 161 3.97 -4.77 14.40
N ASP A 162 2.93 -4.54 15.18
CA ASP A 162 2.85 -3.58 16.27
C ASP A 162 2.84 -4.38 17.59
N PRO A 163 3.95 -4.39 18.36
CA PRO A 163 4.05 -5.09 19.61
C PRO A 163 3.49 -4.25 20.75
N ASP A 164 2.79 -4.89 21.68
CA ASP A 164 2.39 -4.32 22.98
C ASP A 164 2.92 -5.24 24.08
N PHE A 165 4.19 -5.06 24.45
CA PHE A 165 4.90 -5.86 25.43
C PHE A 165 4.87 -5.16 26.79
N ALA A 166 4.27 -5.80 27.77
CA ALA A 166 4.15 -5.29 29.14
C ALA A 166 5.51 -5.18 29.85
N ASP A 167 6.44 -6.12 29.55
CA ASP A 167 7.82 -6.11 30.06
C ASP A 167 8.83 -6.17 28.92
N THR A 168 9.53 -5.07 28.71
CA THR A 168 10.60 -4.93 27.72
C THR A 168 11.99 -5.22 28.29
N SER A 169 12.11 -5.39 29.62
CA SER A 169 13.41 -5.63 30.28
C SER A 169 13.84 -7.10 30.29
N GLY A 170 12.88 -8.02 30.10
CA GLY A 170 13.11 -9.46 30.08
C GLY A 170 13.94 -9.93 28.88
N PRO A 171 14.56 -11.12 28.99
CA PRO A 171 15.26 -11.74 27.87
C PRO A 171 14.26 -12.25 26.84
N ALA A 172 14.52 -12.00 25.58
CA ALA A 172 13.76 -12.61 24.49
C ALA A 172 14.07 -14.12 24.39
N GLN A 173 13.14 -14.89 23.84
CA GLN A 173 13.19 -16.34 23.74
C GLN A 173 13.08 -16.84 22.30
N VAL A 174 13.58 -18.05 22.07
CA VAL A 174 13.39 -18.74 20.78
C VAL A 174 11.97 -19.26 20.69
N GLY A 175 11.28 -18.92 19.61
CA GLY A 175 9.90 -19.35 19.41
C GLY A 175 9.31 -18.88 18.09
N THR A 176 8.09 -19.30 17.84
CA THR A 176 7.29 -18.89 16.68
C THR A 176 5.94 -18.36 17.15
N VAL A 177 5.53 -17.23 16.60
CA VAL A 177 4.23 -16.59 16.85
C VAL A 177 3.47 -16.54 15.52
N ALA A 178 2.26 -17.09 15.50
CA ALA A 178 1.35 -17.01 14.35
C ALA A 178 0.20 -16.06 14.66
N PHE A 179 -0.15 -15.21 13.71
CA PHE A 179 -1.21 -14.22 13.84
C PHE A 179 -2.53 -14.78 13.29
N THR A 180 -3.64 -14.39 13.89
CA THR A 180 -4.99 -14.85 13.53
C THR A 180 -6.03 -13.75 13.73
N GLY A 181 -7.24 -13.94 13.14
CA GLY A 181 -8.36 -13.00 13.33
C GLY A 181 -8.36 -11.79 12.39
N GLY A 182 -7.38 -11.71 11.48
CA GLY A 182 -7.35 -10.67 10.45
C GLY A 182 -8.48 -10.84 9.42
N SER A 183 -9.10 -9.73 9.02
CA SER A 183 -10.18 -9.70 8.05
C SER A 183 -10.08 -8.49 7.13
N ASP A 184 -10.36 -8.69 5.84
CA ASP A 184 -10.40 -7.61 4.84
C ASP A 184 -11.63 -6.70 4.97
N GLY A 185 -12.61 -7.08 5.81
CA GLY A 185 -13.88 -6.39 5.90
C GLY A 185 -14.74 -6.56 4.66
N ASN A 186 -15.56 -5.54 4.35
CA ASN A 186 -16.47 -5.57 3.22
C ASN A 186 -15.76 -5.26 1.91
N LEU A 187 -15.69 -6.22 0.98
CA LEU A 187 -15.13 -6.05 -0.36
C LEU A 187 -16.18 -6.40 -1.43
N PRO A 188 -16.35 -5.55 -2.47
CA PRO A 188 -15.74 -4.22 -2.65
C PRO A 188 -16.31 -3.22 -1.65
N CYS A 189 -15.46 -2.40 -1.04
CA CYS A 189 -15.93 -1.37 -0.13
C CYS A 189 -16.86 -0.38 -0.85
N THR A 190 -18.11 -0.27 -0.37
CA THR A 190 -19.14 0.64 -0.91
C THR A 190 -19.59 1.68 0.14
N ASN A 191 -18.92 1.73 1.28
CA ASN A 191 -19.27 2.61 2.38
C ASN A 191 -18.71 4.01 2.14
N VAL A 192 -19.58 5.00 2.12
CA VAL A 192 -19.22 6.43 1.94
C VAL A 192 -18.41 6.95 3.13
N VAL A 193 -18.67 6.47 4.35
CA VAL A 193 -17.93 6.89 5.54
C VAL A 193 -16.48 6.47 5.41
N SER A 194 -16.21 5.21 5.08
CA SER A 194 -14.84 4.70 4.87
C SER A 194 -14.11 5.43 3.73
N LEU A 195 -14.83 5.84 2.68
CA LEU A 195 -14.25 6.70 1.63
C LEU A 195 -13.90 8.08 2.19
N THR A 196 -14.79 8.69 2.97
CA THR A 196 -14.57 10.02 3.55
C THR A 196 -13.38 10.01 4.52
N ASP A 197 -13.24 8.97 5.32
CA ASP A 197 -12.10 8.80 6.22
C ASP A 197 -10.78 8.68 5.42
N ALA A 198 -10.75 7.83 4.40
CA ALA A 198 -9.59 7.70 3.52
C ALA A 198 -9.24 9.02 2.81
N LEU A 199 -10.24 9.79 2.38
CA LEU A 199 -10.05 11.11 1.79
C LEU A 199 -9.52 12.14 2.79
N GLY A 200 -9.86 12.01 4.08
CA GLY A 200 -9.38 12.85 5.17
C GLY A 200 -7.86 12.81 5.34
N HIS A 201 -7.23 11.67 5.06
CA HIS A 201 -5.78 11.52 5.10
C HIS A 201 -5.06 12.25 3.93
N LEU A 202 -5.76 12.56 2.83
CA LEU A 202 -5.20 13.23 1.67
C LEU A 202 -5.14 14.77 1.85
N SER A 203 -4.38 15.23 2.84
CA SER A 203 -4.27 16.63 3.23
C SER A 203 -3.85 17.57 2.09
N LYS A 204 -4.09 18.89 2.26
CA LYS A 204 -3.65 19.94 1.30
C LYS A 204 -2.13 19.98 1.14
N GLU A 205 -1.38 19.55 2.14
CA GLU A 205 0.09 19.57 2.14
C GLU A 205 0.70 18.69 1.06
N LEU A 206 -0.03 17.68 0.60
CA LEU A 206 0.38 16.84 -0.55
C LEU A 206 0.38 17.63 -1.87
N GLY A 207 -0.11 18.86 -1.86
CA GLY A 207 -0.12 19.77 -2.99
C GLY A 207 -1.36 19.65 -3.90
N PRO A 208 -1.42 20.49 -4.94
CA PRO A 208 -2.52 20.48 -5.90
C PRO A 208 -2.48 19.27 -6.83
N GLY A 209 -3.63 18.91 -7.39
CA GLY A 209 -3.69 17.81 -8.36
C GLY A 209 -5.10 17.27 -8.59
N GLN A 210 -5.25 15.95 -8.88
CA GLN A 210 -6.53 15.29 -9.16
C GLN A 210 -6.80 14.19 -8.15
N LEU A 211 -8.06 14.03 -7.72
CA LEU A 211 -8.55 12.98 -6.86
C LEU A 211 -9.32 11.95 -7.69
N SER A 212 -9.07 10.65 -7.47
CA SER A 212 -9.84 9.58 -8.10
C SER A 212 -10.05 8.42 -7.12
N ALA A 213 -11.24 7.82 -7.16
CA ALA A 213 -11.52 6.54 -6.54
C ALA A 213 -11.97 5.57 -7.64
N PRO A 214 -11.05 4.84 -8.28
CA PRO A 214 -11.33 4.03 -9.44
C PRO A 214 -12.47 3.03 -9.22
N GLY A 215 -13.50 3.10 -10.10
CA GLY A 215 -14.65 2.21 -10.05
C GLY A 215 -15.68 2.52 -8.96
N LYS A 216 -15.55 3.62 -8.23
CA LYS A 216 -16.60 4.14 -7.36
C LYS A 216 -17.57 4.98 -8.18
N THR A 217 -18.77 4.46 -8.40
CA THR A 217 -19.73 5.00 -9.40
C THR A 217 -21.05 5.45 -8.78
N ASP A 218 -21.17 5.33 -7.46
CA ASP A 218 -22.32 5.78 -6.68
C ASP A 218 -22.32 7.30 -6.50
N VAL A 219 -23.49 7.94 -6.57
CA VAL A 219 -23.62 9.40 -6.46
C VAL A 219 -23.17 9.94 -5.12
N ASN A 220 -23.38 9.20 -4.02
CA ASN A 220 -22.93 9.65 -2.71
C ASN A 220 -21.41 9.59 -2.58
N MET A 221 -20.77 8.57 -3.17
CA MET A 221 -19.32 8.50 -3.25
C MET A 221 -18.73 9.61 -4.13
N HIS A 222 -19.39 9.93 -5.23
CA HIS A 222 -19.04 11.09 -6.05
C HIS A 222 -19.16 12.40 -5.26
N GLY A 223 -20.21 12.53 -4.44
CA GLY A 223 -20.39 13.67 -3.54
C GLY A 223 -19.25 13.83 -2.54
N ALA A 224 -18.81 12.74 -1.93
CA ALA A 224 -17.66 12.74 -1.01
C ALA A 224 -16.35 13.15 -1.71
N LEU A 225 -16.12 12.63 -2.93
CA LEU A 225 -14.96 13.03 -3.75
C LEU A 225 -14.96 14.50 -4.12
N LEU A 226 -16.13 15.04 -4.52
CA LEU A 226 -16.29 16.45 -4.84
C LEU A 226 -16.05 17.34 -3.62
N ALA A 227 -16.60 16.98 -2.46
CA ALA A 227 -16.39 17.70 -1.21
C ALA A 227 -14.91 17.73 -0.79
N ALA A 228 -14.22 16.59 -0.90
CA ALA A 228 -12.79 16.50 -0.64
C ALA A 228 -11.96 17.31 -1.65
N ALA A 229 -12.36 17.31 -2.93
CA ALA A 229 -11.71 18.10 -3.98
C ALA A 229 -11.83 19.60 -3.71
N GLU A 230 -13.02 20.09 -3.34
CA GLU A 230 -13.23 21.48 -2.92
C GLU A 230 -12.39 21.82 -1.69
N ALA A 231 -12.47 21.00 -0.64
CA ALA A 231 -11.75 21.22 0.62
C ALA A 231 -10.23 21.30 0.45
N THR A 232 -9.67 20.59 -0.55
CA THR A 232 -8.23 20.51 -0.81
C THR A 232 -7.78 21.31 -2.03
N ASN A 233 -8.69 22.04 -2.71
CA ASN A 233 -8.47 22.77 -3.96
C ASN A 233 -7.87 21.87 -5.06
N ARG A 234 -8.57 20.75 -5.33
CA ARG A 234 -8.19 19.71 -6.29
C ARG A 234 -9.33 19.46 -7.27
N VAL A 235 -9.12 18.57 -8.23
CA VAL A 235 -10.15 18.16 -9.19
C VAL A 235 -10.47 16.68 -8.98
N ALA A 236 -11.74 16.36 -8.75
CA ALA A 236 -12.22 14.98 -8.67
C ALA A 236 -12.44 14.42 -10.08
N LEU A 237 -11.86 13.26 -10.35
CA LEU A 237 -12.14 12.46 -11.54
C LEU A 237 -13.13 11.36 -11.13
N LEU A 238 -14.31 11.41 -11.71
CA LEU A 238 -15.44 10.55 -11.38
C LEU A 238 -15.67 9.56 -12.53
N ASP A 239 -16.01 8.32 -12.20
CA ASP A 239 -16.27 7.27 -13.18
C ASP A 239 -17.77 6.96 -13.27
N THR A 240 -18.23 6.66 -14.48
CA THR A 240 -19.55 6.04 -14.71
C THR A 240 -19.48 4.53 -14.41
N GLY A 241 -20.62 3.86 -14.32
CA GLY A 241 -20.68 2.42 -14.15
C GLY A 241 -20.15 1.66 -15.37
N LEU A 242 -19.63 0.47 -15.12
CA LEU A 242 -19.25 -0.44 -16.20
C LEU A 242 -20.49 -0.85 -16.98
N GLY A 243 -20.53 -0.47 -18.27
CA GLY A 243 -21.66 -0.76 -19.15
C GLY A 243 -22.81 0.25 -19.07
N ASP A 244 -22.65 1.35 -18.34
CA ASP A 244 -23.62 2.45 -18.38
C ASP A 244 -23.80 2.94 -19.81
N ASP A 245 -25.05 3.09 -20.24
CA ASP A 245 -25.40 3.72 -21.51
C ASP A 245 -25.35 5.26 -21.43
N MET A 246 -25.50 5.92 -22.55
CA MET A 246 -25.46 7.39 -22.61
C MET A 246 -26.53 8.03 -21.72
N SER A 247 -27.73 7.44 -21.64
CA SER A 247 -28.81 7.99 -20.84
C SER A 247 -28.51 7.92 -19.35
N THR A 248 -27.95 6.82 -18.89
CA THR A 248 -27.49 6.62 -17.49
C THR A 248 -26.33 7.57 -17.16
N CYS A 249 -25.37 7.72 -18.06
CA CYS A 249 -24.27 8.68 -17.88
C CYS A 249 -24.77 10.11 -17.75
N MET A 250 -25.73 10.51 -18.61
CA MET A 250 -26.35 11.85 -18.55
C MET A 250 -27.16 12.05 -17.25
N ALA A 251 -27.90 11.04 -16.80
CA ALA A 251 -28.63 11.09 -15.54
C ALA A 251 -27.70 11.28 -14.34
N LYS A 252 -26.59 10.54 -14.29
CA LYS A 252 -25.55 10.72 -13.26
C LYS A 252 -24.93 12.13 -13.31
N ALA A 253 -24.59 12.61 -14.49
CA ALA A 253 -24.09 13.98 -14.66
C ALA A 253 -25.11 15.04 -14.20
N ALA A 254 -26.40 14.82 -14.49
CA ALA A 254 -27.45 15.73 -14.06
C ALA A 254 -27.67 15.71 -12.54
N ALA A 255 -27.55 14.54 -11.90
CA ALA A 255 -27.63 14.40 -10.44
C ALA A 255 -26.50 15.11 -9.69
N LEU A 256 -25.31 15.22 -10.31
CA LEU A 256 -24.15 15.93 -9.74
C LEU A 256 -24.17 17.43 -9.99
N ARG A 257 -24.95 17.90 -10.98
CA ARG A 257 -25.09 19.33 -11.30
C ARG A 257 -25.89 20.06 -10.23
N GLY A 258 -25.49 21.30 -9.94
CA GLY A 258 -26.19 22.16 -8.96
C GLY A 258 -25.72 21.96 -7.51
N ALA A 259 -24.86 20.98 -7.24
CA ALA A 259 -24.09 20.98 -6.01
C ALA A 259 -23.04 22.11 -6.05
N ALA A 260 -22.78 22.77 -4.92
CA ALA A 260 -21.78 23.84 -4.87
C ALA A 260 -20.37 23.35 -5.33
N GLN A 261 -20.14 22.05 -5.22
CA GLN A 261 -18.88 21.38 -5.53
C GLN A 261 -18.76 20.86 -6.98
N ASP A 262 -19.80 20.99 -7.83
CA ASP A 262 -19.81 20.39 -9.18
C ASP A 262 -18.65 20.88 -10.06
N ARG A 263 -18.20 22.13 -9.87
CA ARG A 263 -17.04 22.75 -10.53
C ARG A 263 -15.70 22.07 -10.23
N TYR A 264 -15.63 21.27 -9.18
CA TYR A 264 -14.40 20.56 -8.78
C TYR A 264 -14.32 19.15 -9.34
N GLY A 265 -15.25 18.72 -10.19
CA GLY A 265 -15.29 17.37 -10.72
C GLY A 265 -15.41 17.27 -12.23
N SER A 266 -15.04 16.10 -12.74
CA SER A 266 -15.21 15.71 -14.13
C SER A 266 -15.65 14.26 -14.19
N LEU A 267 -16.81 13.97 -14.82
CA LEU A 267 -17.35 12.62 -14.97
C LEU A 267 -16.89 12.03 -16.31
N TRP A 268 -16.36 10.81 -16.26
CA TRP A 268 -15.75 10.13 -17.40
C TRP A 268 -16.51 8.85 -17.78
N ALA A 269 -16.69 8.66 -19.10
CA ALA A 269 -17.29 7.50 -19.74
C ALA A 269 -16.74 7.33 -21.16
N PRO A 270 -16.80 6.11 -21.73
CA PRO A 270 -17.00 4.80 -21.11
C PRO A 270 -15.72 4.29 -20.42
N TRP A 271 -15.75 3.09 -19.83
CA TRP A 271 -14.53 2.43 -19.33
C TRP A 271 -13.62 2.05 -20.49
N ALA A 272 -12.31 2.11 -20.28
CA ALA A 272 -11.30 1.77 -21.26
C ALA A 272 -11.05 0.25 -21.33
N ASP A 273 -10.80 -0.24 -22.53
CA ASP A 273 -10.26 -1.58 -22.73
C ASP A 273 -8.74 -1.52 -22.75
N ILE A 274 -8.08 -2.21 -21.82
CA ILE A 274 -6.63 -2.31 -21.75
C ILE A 274 -6.20 -3.77 -21.87
N PRO A 275 -4.94 -4.08 -22.22
CA PRO A 275 -4.44 -5.44 -22.24
C PRO A 275 -4.67 -6.15 -20.91
N GLY A 276 -5.13 -7.39 -20.97
CA GLY A 276 -5.30 -8.24 -19.79
C GLY A 276 -3.98 -8.74 -19.25
N ILE A 277 -3.99 -9.29 -18.03
CA ILE A 277 -2.80 -9.88 -17.41
C ILE A 277 -2.35 -11.13 -18.15
N ALA A 278 -3.32 -11.94 -18.61
CA ALA A 278 -3.03 -13.07 -19.50
C ALA A 278 -2.93 -12.58 -20.93
N GLY A 279 -1.90 -13.04 -21.65
CA GLY A 279 -1.68 -12.67 -23.05
C GLY A 279 -2.92 -12.93 -23.92
N GLY A 280 -3.24 -11.99 -24.81
CA GLY A 280 -4.38 -12.06 -25.71
C GLY A 280 -5.75 -11.77 -25.09
N THR A 281 -5.82 -11.38 -23.80
CA THR A 281 -7.06 -10.95 -23.15
C THR A 281 -7.13 -9.43 -23.04
N THR A 282 -8.34 -8.90 -22.84
CA THR A 282 -8.58 -7.50 -22.50
C THR A 282 -9.29 -7.40 -21.16
N ARG A 283 -9.11 -6.30 -20.46
CA ARG A 283 -9.84 -5.97 -19.22
C ARG A 283 -10.36 -4.55 -19.29
N LYS A 284 -11.49 -4.31 -18.66
CA LYS A 284 -12.09 -2.97 -18.59
C LYS A 284 -11.62 -2.27 -17.32
N VAL A 285 -11.16 -1.04 -17.48
CA VAL A 285 -10.65 -0.20 -16.41
C VAL A 285 -11.35 1.15 -16.46
N PRO A 286 -11.75 1.72 -15.31
CA PRO A 286 -12.32 3.06 -15.28
C PRO A 286 -11.35 4.11 -15.82
N TRP A 287 -11.87 5.18 -16.43
CA TRP A 287 -11.02 6.21 -17.06
C TRP A 287 -10.28 7.09 -16.07
N SER A 288 -10.80 7.28 -14.88
CA SER A 288 -10.25 8.24 -13.91
C SER A 288 -8.75 8.07 -13.63
N PRO A 289 -8.18 6.84 -13.52
CA PRO A 289 -6.75 6.68 -13.33
C PRO A 289 -5.91 6.72 -14.61
N ILE A 290 -6.55 6.59 -15.80
CA ILE A 290 -5.84 6.49 -17.09
C ILE A 290 -5.52 7.87 -17.69
N GLN A 291 -6.12 8.94 -17.17
CA GLN A 291 -5.92 10.28 -17.72
C GLN A 291 -4.44 10.57 -18.00
N PRO A 292 -4.09 10.96 -19.24
CA PRO A 292 -2.70 11.07 -19.64
C PRO A 292 -1.95 12.00 -18.71
N PRO A 293 -0.76 11.63 -18.30
CA PRO A 293 0.09 12.47 -17.49
C PRO A 293 0.69 13.57 -18.35
N CYS A 294 -0.04 14.63 -18.57
CA CYS A 294 0.65 15.88 -18.78
C CYS A 294 1.31 16.25 -17.46
N ALA A 295 2.52 15.74 -17.23
CA ALA A 295 3.45 16.02 -16.15
C ALA A 295 2.82 16.21 -14.78
N LEU A 296 2.49 15.11 -14.02
CA LEU A 296 1.71 15.39 -12.83
C LEU A 296 1.69 14.32 -11.75
N ARG A 297 1.56 14.78 -10.53
CA ARG A 297 1.35 13.98 -9.33
C ARG A 297 -0.08 13.49 -9.25
N MET A 298 -0.27 12.22 -8.97
CA MET A 298 -1.55 11.60 -8.71
C MET A 298 -1.65 11.21 -7.23
N ILE A 299 -2.77 11.40 -6.58
CA ILE A 299 -3.02 11.00 -5.19
C ILE A 299 -4.24 10.09 -5.17
N ALA A 300 -4.09 8.91 -4.64
CA ALA A 300 -5.11 7.86 -4.64
C ALA A 300 -5.11 6.92 -3.41
N ALA A 301 -6.12 6.63 -2.80
CA ALA A 301 -7.24 5.69 -2.91
C ALA A 301 -8.31 6.17 -3.80
N VAL A 302 -7.97 7.13 -4.21
CA VAL A 302 -8.30 8.39 -4.76
C VAL A 302 -7.05 8.96 -5.40
N THR A 303 -7.06 9.13 -6.67
CA THR A 303 -5.95 9.48 -7.53
C THR A 303 -5.87 10.97 -7.78
N LEU A 304 -4.70 11.58 -7.76
CA LEU A 304 -4.50 13.00 -7.97
C LEU A 304 -3.44 13.33 -9.01
N THR A 305 -3.78 14.12 -10.05
CA THR A 305 -2.81 14.62 -11.04
C THR A 305 -2.81 16.15 -11.12
N LYS A 306 -1.66 16.78 -11.28
CA LYS A 306 -1.49 18.23 -11.51
C LYS A 306 -1.41 18.54 -13.02
N ARG A 307 -2.22 19.41 -13.57
CA ARG A 307 -2.16 19.82 -14.97
C ARG A 307 -0.95 20.74 -15.21
N SER A 308 -0.09 20.42 -16.19
CA SER A 308 0.87 21.40 -16.70
C SER A 308 0.15 22.39 -17.62
N PRO A 309 0.44 23.69 -17.53
CA PRO A 309 -0.18 24.67 -18.43
C PRO A 309 0.16 24.50 -19.92
N ASP A 310 1.16 23.67 -20.25
CA ASP A 310 1.72 23.58 -21.60
C ASP A 310 1.35 22.33 -22.40
N CYS A 311 0.28 21.60 -22.02
CA CYS A 311 -0.23 20.52 -22.87
C CYS A 311 -1.04 21.10 -24.04
N GLY A 312 -0.34 21.76 -24.97
CA GLY A 312 -0.90 22.16 -26.24
C GLY A 312 -1.26 20.94 -27.08
N VAL A 313 -2.53 20.82 -27.43
CA VAL A 313 -3.01 19.89 -28.44
C VAL A 313 -2.26 20.19 -29.74
N ARG A 314 -1.30 19.35 -30.12
CA ARG A 314 -0.78 19.39 -31.49
C ARG A 314 -1.85 18.77 -32.37
N HIS A 315 -2.63 19.61 -33.05
CA HIS A 315 -3.33 19.20 -34.23
C HIS A 315 -2.28 18.94 -35.31
N SER A 316 -2.05 17.69 -35.65
CA SER A 316 -1.40 17.31 -36.90
C SER A 316 -2.42 17.57 -38.02
N GLY A 317 -2.13 18.58 -38.86
CA GLY A 317 -2.77 18.74 -40.13
C GLY A 317 -2.35 17.63 -41.13
#